data_c43733ab472b9a94683c891fdd9379e7
#
_entry.id   c43733ab472b9a94683c891fdd9379e7
#
_cell.length_a   1.000
_cell.length_b   1.000
_cell.length_c   1.000
_cell.angle_alpha   90.00
_cell.angle_beta   90.00
_cell.angle_gamma   90.00
#
_symmetry.space_group_name_H-M   'P 1'
#
loop_
_entity.id
_entity.type
_entity.pdbx_description
1 polymer ?
#
loop_
_entity_poly.entity_id
_entity_poly.type
_entity_poly.pdbx_seq_one_letter_code
_entity_poly.pdbx_strand_id
1 'polypeptide(L)'
;MARDEVLRSIKEAEEKTGAKLENARKDSSNITSKARGKAADLISSGLQDAEAEAQSMVDQARDAANKQADSARADGEAALTAIHEHGEKNRSSAVDAVLDAFLQS
;
A
#
# COMPACT_ATOMS: atom_id res chain seq x y z
N MET A 1 12.59 76.79 2.68
CA MET A 1 12.89 76.26 3.07
C MET A 1 13.16 74.97 3.75
N ALA A 2 13.87 75.13 4.83
CA ALA A 2 14.20 73.93 5.61
C ALA A 2 12.97 73.11 6.06
N ARG A 3 11.88 73.80 6.33
CA ARG A 3 10.62 73.18 6.76
C ARG A 3 9.98 72.29 5.68
N ASP A 4 10.01 72.75 4.43
CA ASP A 4 9.49 72.03 3.30
C ASP A 4 10.34 70.77 2.98
N GLU A 5 11.65 70.94 3.13
CA GLU A 5 12.59 69.83 2.95
C GLU A 5 12.38 68.71 4.00
N VAL A 6 12.16 69.13 5.26
CA VAL A 6 11.89 68.16 6.35
C VAL A 6 10.58 67.42 6.11
N LEU A 7 9.52 68.14 5.72
CA LEU A 7 8.22 67.55 5.41
C LEU A 7 8.31 66.55 4.23
N ARG A 8 9.10 66.92 3.22
CA ARG A 8 9.34 66.08 2.08
C ARG A 8 10.09 64.78 2.49
N SER A 9 11.11 64.91 3.30
CA SER A 9 11.87 63.78 3.82
C SER A 9 11.02 62.86 4.67
N ILE A 10 10.15 63.40 5.51
CA ILE A 10 9.22 62.63 6.32
C ILE A 10 8.24 61.83 5.40
N LYS A 11 7.69 62.50 4.40
CA LYS A 11 6.75 61.88 3.45
C LYS A 11 7.40 60.78 2.66
N GLU A 12 8.63 60.99 2.17
CA GLU A 12 9.40 59.97 1.47
C GLU A 12 9.71 58.75 2.37
N ALA A 13 10.04 59.00 3.63
CA ALA A 13 10.29 57.96 4.61
C ALA A 13 9.01 57.15 4.90
N GLU A 14 7.86 57.84 5.02
CA GLU A 14 6.57 57.18 5.20
C GLU A 14 6.20 56.31 4.01
N GLU A 15 6.41 56.83 2.78
CA GLU A 15 6.16 56.06 1.55
C GLU A 15 7.05 54.81 1.44
N LYS A 16 8.34 54.96 1.74
CA LYS A 16 9.29 53.84 1.77
C LYS A 16 8.91 52.80 2.81
N THR A 17 8.54 53.21 4.00
CA THR A 17 8.12 52.34 5.09
C THR A 17 6.84 51.61 4.72
N GLY A 18 5.87 52.34 4.14
CA GLY A 18 4.63 51.73 3.64
C GLY A 18 4.86 50.68 2.58
N ALA A 19 5.76 50.95 1.62
CA ALA A 19 6.15 49.99 0.58
C ALA A 19 6.84 48.77 1.16
N LYS A 20 7.73 48.94 2.12
CA LYS A 20 8.39 47.83 2.81
C LYS A 20 7.40 46.97 3.58
N LEU A 21 6.45 47.57 4.28
CA LEU A 21 5.40 46.83 4.98
C LEU A 21 4.53 46.07 4.03
N GLU A 22 4.13 46.66 2.92
CA GLU A 22 3.32 45.99 1.90
C GLU A 22 4.04 44.81 1.31
N ASN A 23 5.32 44.97 0.95
CA ASN A 23 6.16 43.91 0.44
C ASN A 23 6.34 42.76 1.47
N ALA A 24 6.56 43.12 2.73
CA ALA A 24 6.70 42.14 3.80
C ALA A 24 5.40 41.35 4.00
N ARG A 25 4.24 41.98 3.90
CA ARG A 25 2.94 41.32 3.96
C ARG A 25 2.75 40.35 2.80
N LYS A 26 3.10 40.78 1.59
CA LYS A 26 3.04 39.93 0.39
C LYS A 26 3.96 38.72 0.53
N ASP A 27 5.19 38.96 0.97
CA ASP A 27 6.17 37.86 1.18
C ASP A 27 5.69 36.92 2.24
N SER A 28 5.16 37.41 3.35
CA SER A 28 4.59 36.58 4.42
C SER A 28 3.41 35.72 3.91
N SER A 29 2.50 36.34 3.17
CA SER A 29 1.36 35.65 2.56
C SER A 29 1.83 34.60 1.58
N ASN A 30 2.82 34.88 0.74
CA ASN A 30 3.38 33.93 -0.21
C ASN A 30 4.06 32.76 0.48
N ILE A 31 4.83 33.01 1.53
CA ILE A 31 5.50 31.98 2.32
C ILE A 31 4.47 31.06 2.95
N THR A 32 3.44 31.62 3.57
CA THR A 32 2.36 30.84 4.19
C THR A 32 1.61 30.00 3.15
N SER A 33 1.28 30.60 2.02
CA SER A 33 0.57 29.92 0.93
C SER A 33 1.39 28.76 0.36
N LYS A 34 2.68 28.99 0.11
CA LYS A 34 3.58 27.93 -0.35
C LYS A 34 3.75 26.81 0.67
N ALA A 35 3.87 27.18 1.94
CA ALA A 35 4.00 26.18 3.01
C ALA A 35 2.74 25.31 3.12
N ARG A 36 1.56 25.91 3.02
CA ARG A 36 0.29 25.19 3.01
C ARG A 36 0.16 24.29 1.78
N GLY A 37 0.57 24.78 0.62
CA GLY A 37 0.59 23.99 -0.61
C GLY A 37 1.50 22.77 -0.48
N LYS A 38 2.71 22.95 0.03
CA LYS A 38 3.64 21.86 0.28
C LYS A 38 3.10 20.86 1.29
N ALA A 39 2.48 21.35 2.36
CA ALA A 39 1.87 20.47 3.36
C ALA A 39 0.73 19.63 2.75
N ALA A 40 -0.13 20.25 1.95
CA ALA A 40 -1.21 19.55 1.26
C ALA A 40 -0.67 18.49 0.30
N ASP A 41 0.38 18.82 -0.46
CA ASP A 41 1.03 17.87 -1.38
C ASP A 41 1.67 16.71 -0.62
N LEU A 42 2.33 16.97 0.50
CA LEU A 42 2.92 15.93 1.34
C LEU A 42 1.86 14.98 1.90
N ILE A 43 0.74 15.52 2.37
CA ILE A 43 -0.37 14.71 2.88
C ILE A 43 -0.97 13.87 1.76
N SER A 44 -1.25 14.46 0.61
CA SER A 44 -1.80 13.76 -0.55
C SER A 44 -0.88 12.65 -1.04
N SER A 45 0.40 12.95 -1.19
CA SER A 45 1.42 11.99 -1.61
C SER A 45 1.58 10.87 -0.58
N GLY A 46 1.61 11.21 0.70
CA GLY A 46 1.70 10.24 1.79
C GLY A 46 0.51 9.29 1.83
N LEU A 47 -0.70 9.81 1.61
CA LEU A 47 -1.91 8.99 1.54
C LEU A 47 -1.88 8.05 0.33
N GLN A 48 -1.47 8.55 -0.83
CA GLN A 48 -1.35 7.72 -2.04
C GLN A 48 -0.32 6.62 -1.85
N ASP A 49 0.83 6.94 -1.28
CA ASP A 49 1.89 5.96 -1.00
C ASP A 49 1.42 4.91 0.01
N ALA A 50 0.72 5.34 1.06
CA ALA A 50 0.18 4.43 2.06
C ALA A 50 -0.89 3.51 1.47
N GLU A 51 -1.77 4.00 0.60
CA GLU A 51 -2.76 3.19 -0.09
C GLU A 51 -2.10 2.17 -1.03
N ALA A 52 -1.08 2.60 -1.78
CA ALA A 52 -0.35 1.71 -2.67
C ALA A 52 0.38 0.61 -1.89
N GLU A 53 1.00 0.96 -0.78
CA GLU A 53 1.68 0.00 0.10
C GLU A 53 0.68 -0.99 0.72
N ALA A 54 -0.45 -0.50 1.21
CA ALA A 54 -1.51 -1.34 1.76
C ALA A 54 -2.05 -2.31 0.71
N GLN A 55 -2.29 -1.84 -0.51
CA GLN A 55 -2.76 -2.68 -1.61
C GLN A 55 -1.73 -3.75 -1.97
N SER A 56 -0.45 -3.38 -2.02
CA SER A 56 0.63 -4.32 -2.27
C SER A 56 0.71 -5.40 -1.18
N MET A 57 0.56 -5.02 0.09
CA MET A 57 0.54 -5.97 1.20
C MET A 57 -0.63 -6.94 1.10
N VAL A 58 -1.82 -6.45 0.77
CA VAL A 58 -3.01 -7.29 0.58
C VAL A 58 -2.80 -8.25 -0.59
N ASP A 59 -2.30 -7.76 -1.72
CA ASP A 59 -2.04 -8.58 -2.90
C ASP A 59 -1.01 -9.69 -2.61
N GLN A 60 0.07 -9.34 -1.91
CA GLN A 60 1.08 -10.33 -1.50
C GLN A 60 0.51 -11.37 -0.55
N ALA A 61 -0.33 -10.96 0.39
CA ALA A 61 -0.98 -11.89 1.32
C ALA A 61 -1.94 -12.83 0.59
N ARG A 62 -2.69 -12.33 -0.39
CA ARG A 62 -3.58 -13.15 -1.22
C ARG A 62 -2.80 -14.15 -2.06
N ASP A 63 -1.71 -13.71 -2.68
CA ASP A 63 -0.86 -14.59 -3.47
C ASP A 63 -0.26 -15.71 -2.61
N ALA A 64 0.23 -15.37 -1.42
CA ALA A 64 0.75 -16.35 -0.49
C ALA A 64 -0.33 -17.34 -0.03
N ALA A 65 -1.52 -16.85 0.28
CA ALA A 65 -2.65 -17.69 0.68
C ALA A 65 -3.08 -18.61 -0.47
N ASN A 66 -3.13 -18.10 -1.69
CA ASN A 66 -3.48 -18.90 -2.87
C ASN A 66 -2.45 -19.99 -3.15
N LYS A 67 -1.17 -19.69 -3.00
CA LYS A 67 -0.09 -20.68 -3.13
C LYS A 67 -0.21 -21.77 -2.07
N GLN A 68 -0.51 -21.42 -0.85
CA GLN A 68 -0.75 -22.39 0.22
C GLN A 68 -1.97 -23.26 -0.09
N ALA A 69 -3.06 -22.66 -0.56
CA ALA A 69 -4.27 -23.39 -0.93
C ALA A 69 -4.00 -24.36 -2.09
N ASP A 70 -3.28 -23.93 -3.11
CA ASP A 70 -2.91 -24.76 -4.26
C ASP A 70 -2.02 -25.93 -3.83
N SER A 71 -1.05 -25.67 -2.97
CA SER A 71 -0.18 -26.69 -2.41
C SER A 71 -0.98 -27.71 -1.58
N ALA A 72 -1.90 -27.25 -0.74
CA ALA A 72 -2.76 -28.12 0.04
C ALA A 72 -3.66 -28.97 -0.84
N ARG A 73 -4.20 -28.41 -1.92
CA ARG A 73 -5.01 -29.17 -2.90
C ARG A 73 -4.18 -30.22 -3.60
N ALA A 74 -2.99 -29.88 -4.04
CA ALA A 74 -2.09 -30.83 -4.69
C ALA A 74 -1.71 -31.96 -3.75
N ASP A 75 -1.40 -31.68 -2.50
CA ASP A 75 -1.12 -32.68 -1.49
C ASP A 75 -2.33 -33.57 -1.23
N GLY A 76 -3.51 -32.96 -1.16
CA GLY A 76 -4.78 -33.71 -1.00
C GLY A 76 -5.07 -34.60 -2.17
N GLU A 77 -4.88 -34.17 -3.39
CA GLU A 77 -5.05 -34.96 -4.60
C GLU A 77 -4.08 -36.15 -4.64
N ALA A 78 -2.81 -35.87 -4.29
CA ALA A 78 -1.81 -36.95 -4.21
C ALA A 78 -2.17 -37.97 -3.14
N ALA A 79 -2.66 -37.55 -2.00
CA ALA A 79 -3.13 -38.43 -0.94
C ALA A 79 -4.33 -39.27 -1.37
N LEU A 80 -5.30 -38.65 -2.07
CA LEU A 80 -6.46 -39.37 -2.62
C LEU A 80 -6.05 -40.43 -3.65
N THR A 81 -5.14 -40.08 -4.56
CA THR A 81 -4.60 -40.99 -5.54
C THR A 81 -3.92 -42.19 -4.86
N ALA A 82 -3.09 -41.92 -3.85
CA ALA A 82 -2.44 -42.97 -3.08
C ALA A 82 -3.46 -43.91 -2.38
N ILE A 83 -4.51 -43.33 -1.81
CA ILE A 83 -5.58 -44.12 -1.17
C ILE A 83 -6.31 -45.00 -2.18
N HIS A 84 -6.63 -44.46 -3.35
CA HIS A 84 -7.30 -45.26 -4.41
C HIS A 84 -6.41 -46.36 -4.92
N GLU A 85 -5.14 -46.11 -5.18
CA GLU A 85 -4.19 -47.11 -5.63
C GLU A 85 -4.02 -48.23 -4.59
N HIS A 86 -3.87 -47.83 -3.32
CA HIS A 86 -3.74 -48.77 -2.22
C HIS A 86 -5.01 -49.60 -2.03
N GLY A 87 -6.18 -48.96 -2.16
CA GLY A 87 -7.47 -49.63 -2.09
C GLY A 87 -7.68 -50.63 -3.22
N GLU A 88 -7.26 -50.29 -4.44
CA GLU A 88 -7.33 -51.21 -5.57
C GLU A 88 -6.45 -52.45 -5.37
N LYS A 89 -5.22 -52.25 -4.92
CA LYS A 89 -4.31 -53.35 -4.59
C LYS A 89 -4.89 -54.27 -3.51
N ASN A 90 -5.40 -53.68 -2.44
CA ASN A 90 -6.02 -54.43 -1.36
C ASN A 90 -7.26 -55.16 -1.80
N ARG A 91 -8.07 -54.55 -2.65
CA ARG A 91 -9.26 -55.16 -3.23
C ARG A 91 -8.88 -56.38 -4.06
N SER A 92 -7.89 -56.24 -4.93
CA SER A 92 -7.39 -57.34 -5.75
C SER A 92 -6.84 -58.48 -4.89
N SER A 93 -6.02 -58.17 -3.90
CA SER A 93 -5.47 -59.13 -2.96
C SER A 93 -6.54 -59.82 -2.14
N ALA A 94 -7.56 -59.12 -1.70
CA ALA A 94 -8.68 -59.66 -0.95
C ALA A 94 -9.53 -60.61 -1.78
N VAL A 95 -9.79 -60.25 -3.05
CA VAL A 95 -10.51 -61.09 -3.99
C VAL A 95 -9.73 -62.38 -4.24
N ASP A 96 -8.43 -62.30 -4.48
CA ASP A 96 -7.56 -63.47 -4.68
C ASP A 96 -7.53 -64.37 -3.44
N ALA A 97 -7.42 -63.79 -2.26
CA ALA A 97 -7.44 -64.53 -1.00
C ALA A 97 -8.76 -65.28 -0.79
N VAL A 98 -9.89 -64.65 -1.10
CA VAL A 98 -11.22 -65.29 -1.01
C VAL A 98 -11.37 -66.41 -2.02
N LEU A 99 -10.92 -66.17 -3.25
CA LEU A 99 -10.98 -67.22 -4.29
C LEU A 99 -10.09 -68.41 -3.94
N ASP A 100 -8.88 -68.15 -3.46
CA ASP A 100 -7.97 -69.23 -3.05
C ASP A 100 -8.57 -70.07 -1.90
N ALA A 101 -9.10 -69.39 -0.90
CA ALA A 101 -9.77 -70.07 0.22
C ALA A 101 -10.95 -70.87 -0.23
N PHE A 102 -11.71 -70.39 -1.19
CA PHE A 102 -12.90 -71.10 -1.74
C PHE A 102 -12.49 -72.31 -2.56
N LEU A 103 -11.44 -72.17 -3.36
CA LEU A 103 -10.98 -73.30 -4.23
C LEU A 103 -10.28 -74.40 -3.45
N GLN A 104 -9.73 -74.09 -2.27
CA GLN A 104 -9.05 -75.06 -1.41
C GLN A 104 -9.99 -75.83 -0.48
N SER A 105 -11.20 -75.37 -0.36
CA SER A 105 -12.20 -76.04 0.44
C SER A 105 -13.03 -76.99 -0.44
#